data_fd448967a3954ecae60037ab7275d30a
#
_entry.id   fd448967a3954ecae60037ab7275d30a
#
_cell.length_a   1.000
_cell.length_b   1.000
_cell.length_c   1.000
_cell.angle_alpha   90.00
_cell.angle_beta   90.00
_cell.angle_gamma   90.00
#
_symmetry.space_group_name_H-M   'P 1'
#
loop_
_entity.id
_entity.type
_entity.pdbx_description
1 polymer ?
#
loop_
_entity_poly.entity_id
_entity_poly.type
_entity_poly.pdbx_seq_one_letter_code
_entity_poly.pdbx_strand_id
1 'polypeptide(L)'
;MKIAEDIDLTFRLWENGFKTQLISNAFVYHKRRTSLRDFYNQTYKFGKARPFLNQKYPKSAKITYWFPSIFLVGFDIGIILLFFGIPHLTAFYALYFTVIFLDSLIQNQNLKVAFLTIITTFTQFLGYGLGFLESYFFNKNH
;
A
#
# COMPACT_ATOMS: atom_id res chain seq x y z
N MET A 1 5.12 15.34 -13.24
CA MET A 1 4.41 14.71 -12.11
C MET A 1 5.31 14.81 -10.89
N LYS A 2 4.84 15.45 -9.78
CA LYS A 2 5.67 15.63 -8.57
C LYS A 2 5.65 14.43 -7.61
N ILE A 3 4.85 13.41 -7.91
CA ILE A 3 4.69 12.20 -7.08
C ILE A 3 5.01 10.99 -7.96
N ALA A 4 5.85 10.06 -7.47
CA ALA A 4 6.33 8.87 -8.19
C ALA A 4 7.11 9.21 -9.48
N GLU A 5 7.88 10.29 -9.47
CA GLU A 5 8.73 10.71 -10.58
C GLU A 5 9.85 9.69 -10.89
N ASP A 6 10.32 8.98 -9.88
CA ASP A 6 11.29 7.89 -9.97
C ASP A 6 10.72 6.69 -10.75
N ILE A 7 9.46 6.32 -10.47
CA ILE A 7 8.76 5.25 -11.19
C ILE A 7 8.47 5.68 -12.63
N ASP A 8 8.01 6.92 -12.83
CA ASP A 8 7.75 7.47 -14.16
C ASP A 8 9.03 7.49 -15.01
N LEU A 9 10.15 7.91 -14.43
CA LEU A 9 11.45 7.90 -15.11
C LEU A 9 11.84 6.45 -15.51
N THR A 10 11.70 5.52 -14.59
CA THR A 10 12.04 4.10 -14.85
C THR A 10 11.21 3.54 -16.00
N PHE A 11 9.90 3.80 -16.02
CA PHE A 11 9.04 3.32 -17.11
C PHE A 11 9.37 3.96 -18.45
N ARG A 12 9.69 5.25 -18.48
CA ARG A 12 10.16 5.92 -19.71
C ARG A 12 11.46 5.31 -20.24
N LEU A 13 12.40 5.00 -19.35
CA LEU A 13 13.64 4.33 -19.76
C LEU A 13 13.36 2.97 -20.38
N TRP A 14 12.48 2.16 -19.76
CA TRP A 14 12.13 0.84 -20.28
C TRP A 14 11.39 0.91 -21.63
N GLU A 15 10.48 1.86 -21.82
CA GLU A 15 9.81 2.06 -23.11
C GLU A 15 10.76 2.47 -24.24
N ASN A 16 11.85 3.14 -23.90
CA ASN A 16 12.92 3.48 -24.87
C ASN A 16 14.01 2.39 -25.00
N GLY A 17 13.75 1.19 -24.50
CA GLY A 17 14.65 0.04 -24.65
C GLY A 17 15.84 -0.01 -23.68
N PHE A 18 15.94 0.96 -22.75
CA PHE A 18 16.97 0.95 -21.72
C PHE A 18 16.64 -0.09 -20.63
N LYS A 19 17.67 -0.64 -20.00
CA LYS A 19 17.55 -1.55 -18.87
C LYS A 19 18.01 -0.84 -17.60
N THR A 20 17.38 -1.14 -16.47
CA THR A 20 17.82 -0.69 -15.15
C THR A 20 18.52 -1.83 -14.42
N GLN A 21 19.57 -1.53 -13.68
CA GLN A 21 20.33 -2.50 -12.91
C GLN A 21 20.57 -1.97 -11.49
N LEU A 22 20.48 -2.87 -10.51
CA LEU A 22 20.88 -2.57 -9.14
C LEU A 22 22.41 -2.65 -9.04
N ILE A 23 23.05 -1.58 -8.59
CA ILE A 23 24.47 -1.52 -8.32
C ILE A 23 24.65 -1.64 -6.79
N SER A 24 25.12 -2.81 -6.33
CA SER A 24 25.21 -3.12 -4.88
C SER A 24 26.13 -2.18 -4.11
N ASN A 25 27.17 -1.64 -4.78
CA ASN A 25 28.15 -0.74 -4.16
C ASN A 25 27.72 0.74 -4.21
N ALA A 26 26.65 1.09 -4.91
CA ALA A 26 26.09 2.43 -4.97
C ALA A 26 24.88 2.53 -4.06
N PHE A 27 25.07 3.00 -2.84
CA PHE A 27 23.99 3.15 -1.87
C PHE A 27 23.99 4.54 -1.24
N VAL A 28 22.84 4.94 -0.75
CA VAL A 28 22.65 6.19 0.00
C VAL A 28 21.98 5.89 1.33
N TYR A 29 22.41 6.62 2.36
CA TYR A 29 21.74 6.57 3.65
C TYR A 29 20.47 7.41 3.59
N HIS A 30 19.32 6.77 3.77
CA HIS A 30 18.03 7.45 3.78
C HIS A 30 17.38 7.32 5.16
N LYS A 31 17.10 8.46 5.81
CA LYS A 31 16.36 8.47 7.08
C LYS A 31 14.89 8.09 6.81
N ARG A 32 14.49 6.95 7.35
CA ARG A 32 13.08 6.51 7.27
C ARG A 32 12.16 7.43 8.05
N ARG A 33 10.91 7.48 7.65
CA ARG A 33 9.88 8.20 8.40
C ARG A 33 9.63 7.50 9.74
N THR A 34 9.53 8.31 10.81
CA THR A 34 9.40 7.81 12.19
C THR A 34 8.00 8.02 12.76
N SER A 35 7.14 8.80 12.07
CA SER A 35 5.77 9.04 12.50
C SER A 35 4.76 8.28 11.63
N LEU A 36 3.68 7.77 12.26
CA LEU A 36 2.56 7.13 11.55
C LEU A 36 1.88 8.09 10.58
N ARG A 37 1.80 9.38 10.91
CA ARG A 37 1.24 10.41 10.04
C ARG A 37 2.02 10.56 8.74
N ASP A 38 3.35 10.62 8.84
CA ASP A 38 4.20 10.75 7.65
C ASP A 38 4.18 9.48 6.82
N PHE A 39 4.08 8.32 7.46
CA PHE A 39 3.93 7.04 6.81
C PHE A 39 2.58 6.95 6.07
N TYR A 40 1.47 7.33 6.71
CA TYR A 40 0.16 7.43 6.07
C TYR A 40 0.21 8.36 4.84
N ASN A 41 0.74 9.57 5.00
CA ASN A 41 0.84 10.55 3.92
C ASN A 41 1.66 10.03 2.73
N GLN A 42 2.70 9.24 3.01
CA GLN A 42 3.51 8.61 1.97
C GLN A 42 2.72 7.54 1.21
N THR A 43 2.08 6.62 1.93
CA THR A 43 1.31 5.54 1.32
C THR A 43 0.11 6.08 0.55
N TYR A 44 -0.57 7.12 1.08
CA TYR A 44 -1.65 7.82 0.39
C TYR A 44 -1.18 8.45 -0.94
N LYS A 45 -0.04 9.13 -0.94
CA LYS A 45 0.55 9.69 -2.17
C LYS A 45 0.88 8.59 -3.18
N PHE A 46 1.41 7.45 -2.74
CA PHE A 46 1.67 6.31 -3.63
C PHE A 46 0.39 5.74 -4.22
N GLY A 47 -0.65 5.57 -3.40
CA GLY A 47 -1.98 5.17 -3.88
C GLY A 47 -2.51 6.14 -4.92
N LYS A 48 -2.45 7.44 -4.64
CA LYS A 48 -2.94 8.50 -5.55
C LYS A 48 -2.19 8.55 -6.88
N ALA A 49 -0.91 8.24 -6.91
CA ALA A 49 -0.11 8.22 -8.13
C ALA A 49 -0.39 7.01 -9.02
N ARG A 50 -0.83 5.89 -8.44
CA ARG A 50 -0.91 4.61 -9.15
C ARG A 50 -1.92 4.58 -10.30
N PRO A 51 -3.17 5.05 -10.18
CA PRO A 51 -4.11 5.08 -11.30
C PRO A 51 -3.58 5.88 -12.49
N PHE A 52 -2.92 7.00 -12.23
CA PHE A 52 -2.28 7.80 -13.27
C PHE A 52 -1.16 7.03 -13.99
N LEU A 53 -0.28 6.36 -13.23
CA LEU A 53 0.78 5.52 -13.81
C LEU A 53 0.22 4.35 -14.61
N ASN A 54 -0.86 3.72 -14.14
CA ASN A 54 -1.53 2.62 -14.85
C ASN A 54 -2.15 3.09 -16.18
N GLN A 55 -2.69 4.32 -16.20
CA GLN A 55 -3.24 4.92 -17.43
C GLN A 55 -2.13 5.29 -18.42
N LYS A 56 -1.03 5.88 -17.92
CA LYS A 56 0.10 6.30 -18.74
C LYS A 56 0.92 5.12 -19.28
N TYR A 57 1.04 4.04 -18.48
CA TYR A 57 1.82 2.85 -18.78
C TYR A 57 0.98 1.57 -18.61
N PRO A 58 0.01 1.28 -19.51
CA PRO A 58 -0.92 0.18 -19.35
C PRO A 58 -0.24 -1.20 -19.23
N LYS A 59 0.89 -1.39 -19.90
CA LYS A 59 1.69 -2.63 -19.85
C LYS A 59 2.28 -2.92 -18.46
N SER A 60 2.43 -1.92 -17.61
CA SER A 60 2.94 -2.04 -16.24
C SER A 60 1.83 -2.12 -15.19
N ALA A 61 0.57 -1.98 -15.59
CA ALA A 61 -0.57 -2.08 -14.70
C ALA A 61 -0.74 -3.52 -14.19
N LYS A 62 -0.94 -3.67 -12.87
CA LYS A 62 -1.18 -4.97 -12.22
C LYS A 62 -2.46 -4.92 -11.43
N ILE A 63 -3.22 -6.02 -11.48
CA ILE A 63 -4.45 -6.17 -10.68
C ILE A 63 -4.18 -6.04 -9.18
N THR A 64 -2.99 -6.44 -8.74
CA THR A 64 -2.57 -6.36 -7.33
C THR A 64 -2.55 -4.95 -6.76
N TYR A 65 -2.52 -3.91 -7.59
CA TYR A 65 -2.61 -2.52 -7.13
C TYR A 65 -3.98 -2.15 -6.56
N TRP A 66 -5.02 -2.94 -6.86
CA TRP A 66 -6.34 -2.80 -6.28
C TRP A 66 -6.46 -3.41 -4.89
N PHE A 67 -5.53 -4.29 -4.52
CA PHE A 67 -5.62 -5.07 -3.28
C PHE A 67 -5.85 -4.20 -2.02
N PRO A 68 -5.11 -3.09 -1.78
CA PRO A 68 -5.35 -2.26 -0.60
C PRO A 68 -6.75 -1.62 -0.56
N SER A 69 -7.27 -1.24 -1.73
CA SER A 69 -8.63 -0.67 -1.83
C SER A 69 -9.71 -1.73 -1.59
N ILE A 70 -9.55 -2.92 -2.17
CA ILE A 70 -10.45 -4.05 -1.95
C ILE A 70 -10.42 -4.47 -0.48
N PHE A 71 -9.23 -4.48 0.14
CA PHE A 71 -9.05 -4.78 1.55
C PHE A 71 -9.86 -3.82 2.44
N LEU A 72 -9.79 -2.50 2.18
CA LEU A 72 -10.53 -1.51 2.95
C LEU A 72 -12.03 -1.67 2.79
N VAL A 73 -12.53 -1.75 1.56
CA VAL A 73 -13.97 -1.92 1.30
C VAL A 73 -14.48 -3.20 1.94
N GLY A 74 -13.73 -4.30 1.83
CA GLY A 74 -14.08 -5.55 2.49
C GLY A 74 -14.07 -5.45 4.03
N PHE A 75 -13.12 -4.69 4.59
CA PHE A 75 -13.06 -4.44 6.03
C PHE A 75 -14.30 -3.68 6.52
N ASP A 76 -14.67 -2.60 5.83
CA ASP A 76 -15.86 -1.82 6.16
C ASP A 76 -17.15 -2.66 6.04
N ILE A 77 -17.26 -3.45 4.96
CA ILE A 77 -18.37 -4.40 4.78
C ILE A 77 -18.39 -5.42 5.94
N GLY A 78 -17.23 -5.93 6.35
CA GLY A 78 -17.11 -6.87 7.47
C GLY A 78 -17.64 -6.28 8.77
N ILE A 79 -17.34 -5.01 9.06
CA ILE A 79 -17.87 -4.30 10.23
C ILE A 79 -19.40 -4.16 10.12
N ILE A 80 -19.91 -3.76 8.96
CA ILE A 80 -21.37 -3.63 8.74
C ILE A 80 -22.07 -4.99 8.95
N LEU A 81 -21.56 -6.06 8.36
CA LEU A 81 -22.13 -7.41 8.49
C LEU A 81 -22.11 -7.90 9.92
N LEU A 82 -21.12 -7.51 10.73
CA LEU A 82 -21.06 -7.87 12.15
C LEU A 82 -22.27 -7.33 12.92
N PHE A 83 -22.75 -6.10 12.61
CA PHE A 83 -23.96 -5.54 13.20
C PHE A 83 -25.23 -6.31 12.83
N PHE A 84 -25.22 -7.06 11.71
CA PHE A 84 -26.30 -7.96 11.30
C PHE A 84 -26.12 -9.40 11.81
N GLY A 85 -25.17 -9.65 12.72
CA GLY A 85 -24.92 -10.98 13.27
C GLY A 85 -24.16 -11.93 12.33
N ILE A 86 -23.51 -11.41 11.29
CA ILE A 86 -22.71 -12.19 10.32
C ILE A 86 -21.21 -11.93 10.56
N PRO A 87 -20.53 -12.70 11.43
CA PRO A 87 -19.15 -12.38 11.83
C PRO A 87 -18.06 -12.93 10.89
N HIS A 88 -18.42 -13.72 9.86
CA HIS A 88 -17.45 -14.50 9.09
C HIS A 88 -16.35 -13.65 8.44
N LEU A 89 -16.71 -12.51 7.83
CA LEU A 89 -15.75 -11.64 7.19
C LEU A 89 -14.85 -10.93 8.20
N THR A 90 -15.41 -10.46 9.33
CA THR A 90 -14.63 -9.86 10.41
C THR A 90 -13.69 -10.87 11.04
N ALA A 91 -14.13 -12.13 11.23
CA ALA A 91 -13.29 -13.22 11.72
C ALA A 91 -12.11 -13.49 10.77
N PHE A 92 -12.31 -13.41 9.44
CA PHE A 92 -11.23 -13.52 8.46
C PHE A 92 -10.19 -12.40 8.63
N TYR A 93 -10.60 -11.14 8.82
CA TYR A 93 -9.67 -10.05 9.10
C TYR A 93 -8.96 -10.20 10.45
N ALA A 94 -9.65 -10.66 11.48
CA ALA A 94 -9.04 -10.96 12.77
C ALA A 94 -7.95 -12.03 12.63
N LEU A 95 -8.23 -13.11 11.89
CA LEU A 95 -7.25 -14.14 11.58
C LEU A 95 -6.05 -13.59 10.82
N TYR A 96 -6.29 -12.77 9.79
CA TYR A 96 -5.23 -12.13 9.01
C TYR A 96 -4.29 -11.30 9.90
N PHE A 97 -4.83 -10.44 10.76
CA PHE A 97 -4.01 -9.64 11.68
C PHE A 97 -3.33 -10.47 12.76
N THR A 98 -3.98 -11.57 13.21
CA THR A 98 -3.36 -12.51 14.14
C THR A 98 -2.12 -13.17 13.52
N VAL A 99 -2.21 -13.61 12.27
CA VAL A 99 -1.06 -14.19 11.55
C VAL A 99 0.07 -13.20 11.43
N ILE A 100 -0.21 -11.95 11.03
CA ILE A 100 0.80 -10.87 10.94
C ILE A 100 1.45 -10.61 12.31
N PHE A 101 0.64 -10.57 13.37
CA PHE A 101 1.13 -10.38 14.74
C PHE A 101 2.09 -11.49 15.15
N LEU A 102 1.68 -12.75 14.96
CA LEU A 102 2.48 -13.91 15.32
C LEU A 102 3.78 -13.99 14.52
N ASP A 103 3.70 -13.76 13.19
CA ASP A 103 4.90 -13.71 12.34
C ASP A 103 5.88 -12.65 12.82
N SER A 104 5.40 -11.42 13.07
CA SER A 104 6.23 -10.34 13.57
C SER A 104 6.80 -10.64 14.97
N LEU A 105 6.01 -11.29 15.84
CA LEU A 105 6.46 -11.68 17.16
C LEU A 105 7.58 -12.73 17.11
N ILE A 106 7.43 -13.72 16.25
CA ILE A 106 8.44 -14.79 16.06
C ILE A 106 9.74 -14.20 15.50
N GLN A 107 9.64 -13.33 14.48
CA GLN A 107 10.82 -12.77 13.84
C GLN A 107 11.58 -11.75 14.70
N ASN A 108 10.86 -10.91 15.44
CA ASN A 108 11.46 -9.81 16.20
C ASN A 108 11.59 -10.08 17.68
N GLN A 109 10.93 -11.13 18.22
CA GLN A 109 10.88 -11.49 19.65
C GLN A 109 10.53 -10.30 20.56
N ASN A 110 9.67 -9.40 20.05
CA ASN A 110 9.32 -8.15 20.71
C ASN A 110 7.83 -7.84 20.53
N LEU A 111 7.06 -7.91 21.61
CA LEU A 111 5.63 -7.64 21.63
C LEU A 111 5.27 -6.23 21.12
N LYS A 112 6.07 -5.22 21.48
CA LYS A 112 5.82 -3.84 21.04
C LYS A 112 5.95 -3.72 19.51
N VAL A 113 6.94 -4.39 18.93
CA VAL A 113 7.12 -4.43 17.48
C VAL A 113 5.96 -5.16 16.82
N ALA A 114 5.53 -6.30 17.36
CA ALA A 114 4.40 -7.07 16.85
C ALA A 114 3.09 -6.24 16.82
N PHE A 115 2.79 -5.49 17.89
CA PHE A 115 1.64 -4.59 17.90
C PHE A 115 1.77 -3.43 16.90
N LEU A 116 2.97 -2.82 16.80
CA LEU A 116 3.22 -1.77 15.84
C LEU A 116 3.07 -2.26 14.40
N THR A 117 3.39 -3.53 14.13
CA THR A 117 3.22 -4.12 12.79
C THR A 117 1.76 -4.14 12.37
N ILE A 118 0.82 -4.48 13.26
CA ILE A 118 -0.63 -4.40 12.96
C ILE A 118 -1.01 -2.97 12.58
N ILE A 119 -0.62 -1.99 13.42
CA ILE A 119 -0.97 -0.58 13.22
C ILE A 119 -0.40 -0.06 11.89
N THR A 120 0.86 -0.39 11.60
CA THR A 120 1.51 0.07 10.35
C THR A 120 0.93 -0.62 9.13
N THR A 121 0.61 -1.91 9.18
CA THR A 121 -0.05 -2.63 8.09
C THR A 121 -1.42 -2.03 7.79
N PHE A 122 -2.24 -1.79 8.81
CA PHE A 122 -3.54 -1.14 8.62
C PHE A 122 -3.38 0.29 8.05
N THR A 123 -2.43 1.07 8.59
CA THR A 123 -2.13 2.43 8.10
C THR A 123 -1.70 2.42 6.63
N GLN A 124 -0.93 1.42 6.21
CA GLN A 124 -0.50 1.27 4.82
C GLN A 124 -1.70 1.02 3.89
N PHE A 125 -2.58 0.07 4.24
CA PHE A 125 -3.77 -0.21 3.45
C PHE A 125 -4.72 0.98 3.41
N LEU A 126 -4.93 1.63 4.56
CA LEU A 126 -5.77 2.82 4.66
C LEU A 126 -5.22 3.95 3.77
N GLY A 127 -3.95 4.30 3.92
CA GLY A 127 -3.34 5.37 3.13
C GLY A 127 -3.38 5.07 1.63
N TYR A 128 -2.83 3.93 1.23
CA TYR A 128 -2.77 3.58 -0.19
C TYR A 128 -4.16 3.38 -0.80
N GLY A 129 -5.05 2.64 -0.12
CA GLY A 129 -6.38 2.34 -0.61
C GLY A 129 -7.23 3.60 -0.84
N LEU A 130 -7.26 4.52 0.13
CA LEU A 130 -7.98 5.80 0.00
C LEU A 130 -7.38 6.66 -1.11
N GLY A 131 -6.05 6.79 -1.17
CA GLY A 131 -5.39 7.56 -2.24
C GLY A 131 -5.67 7.01 -3.63
N PHE A 132 -5.68 5.68 -3.77
CA PHE A 132 -5.99 4.99 -5.02
C PHE A 132 -7.44 5.23 -5.46
N LEU A 133 -8.42 5.03 -4.55
CA LEU A 133 -9.84 5.24 -4.84
C LEU A 133 -10.13 6.69 -5.20
N GLU A 134 -9.59 7.65 -4.43
CA GLU A 134 -9.75 9.07 -4.73
C GLU A 134 -9.25 9.40 -6.14
N SER A 135 -8.03 8.98 -6.48
CA SER A 135 -7.46 9.28 -7.79
C SER A 135 -8.19 8.56 -8.92
N TYR A 136 -8.63 7.32 -8.69
CA TYR A 136 -9.34 6.53 -9.68
C TYR A 136 -10.70 7.10 -10.04
N PHE A 137 -11.48 7.54 -9.04
CA PHE A 137 -12.86 8.01 -9.25
C PHE A 137 -12.96 9.51 -9.50
N PHE A 138 -12.14 10.33 -8.86
CA PHE A 138 -12.31 11.79 -8.87
C PHE A 138 -11.26 12.54 -9.71
N ASN A 139 -10.08 11.96 -9.97
CA ASN A 139 -9.01 12.64 -10.72
C ASN A 139 -8.81 12.06 -12.13
N LYS A 140 -9.87 11.68 -12.83
CA LYS A 140 -9.80 11.17 -14.21
C LYS A 140 -9.30 12.20 -15.27
N ASN A 141 -9.15 13.47 -14.90
CA ASN A 141 -8.92 14.56 -15.84
C ASN A 141 -7.63 15.36 -15.56
N HIS A 142 -6.49 14.69 -15.45
CA HIS A 142 -5.22 15.44 -15.55
C HIS A 142 -4.17 14.64 -16.33
#